data_163dc9f32485baea8ea61861bff65414
#
_entry.id   163dc9f32485baea8ea61861bff65414
#
_cell.length_a   1.000
_cell.length_b   1.000
_cell.length_c   1.000
_cell.angle_alpha   90.00
_cell.angle_beta   90.00
_cell.angle_gamma   90.00
#
_symmetry.space_group_name_H-M   'P 1'
#
loop_
_entity.id
_entity.type
_entity.pdbx_description
1 polymer ?
#
loop_
_entity_poly.entity_id
_entity_poly.type
_entity_poly.pdbx_seq_one_letter_code
_entity_poly.pdbx_strand_id
1 'polypeptide(L)'
;THFDTLVLAIPSKQAEPLVQPHSATLYTRCQDAVMVPSWALMVYANERLPLAFDAAFINQGMFIWLARSSSKPQRQSGEAWLAHATTEWSLAHEHLTKDQAAPLLSAGFEALTGYRPQNIQTHLWRFARLGHASQHGQLFNPDLQLGLCGDWTNTEKVEGAWLSGQALAQDIFRTFDTTST
;
A
#
# COMPACT_ATOMS: atom_id res chain seq x y z
N THR A 1 1.85 20.30 -22.56
CA THR A 1 1.44 18.98 -23.06
C THR A 1 -0.03 18.80 -22.75
N HIS A 2 -0.83 18.40 -23.73
CA HIS A 2 -2.25 18.09 -23.59
C HIS A 2 -2.43 16.57 -23.63
N PHE A 3 -3.40 16.09 -22.92
CA PHE A 3 -3.80 14.67 -22.86
C PHE A 3 -5.31 14.58 -23.03
N ASP A 4 -5.78 13.54 -23.67
CA ASP A 4 -7.21 13.32 -23.92
C ASP A 4 -7.92 12.71 -22.70
N THR A 5 -7.19 11.94 -21.90
CA THR A 5 -7.72 11.28 -20.70
C THR A 5 -6.68 11.29 -19.58
N LEU A 6 -7.14 11.48 -18.35
CA LEU A 6 -6.33 11.38 -17.14
C LEU A 6 -6.78 10.21 -16.29
N VAL A 7 -5.83 9.35 -15.89
CA VAL A 7 -6.07 8.24 -14.96
C VAL A 7 -5.24 8.45 -13.70
N LEU A 8 -5.90 8.42 -12.54
CA LEU A 8 -5.26 8.48 -11.23
C LEU A 8 -5.17 7.05 -10.66
N ALA A 9 -4.00 6.43 -10.78
CA ALA A 9 -3.68 5.11 -10.22
C ALA A 9 -2.91 5.26 -8.91
N ILE A 10 -3.49 5.96 -7.94
CA ILE A 10 -2.91 6.32 -6.65
C ILE A 10 -3.89 6.00 -5.51
N PRO A 11 -3.46 5.93 -4.23
CA PRO A 11 -4.35 5.72 -3.10
C PRO A 11 -5.51 6.72 -3.06
N SER A 12 -6.70 6.26 -2.61
CA SER A 12 -7.91 7.08 -2.60
C SER A 12 -7.72 8.43 -1.91
N LYS A 13 -7.02 8.45 -0.77
CA LYS A 13 -6.78 9.70 -0.01
C LYS A 13 -5.83 10.68 -0.71
N GLN A 14 -5.02 10.21 -1.65
CA GLN A 14 -4.21 11.09 -2.50
C GLN A 14 -4.97 11.55 -3.74
N ALA A 15 -5.89 10.73 -4.26
CA ALA A 15 -6.76 11.12 -5.37
C ALA A 15 -7.85 12.12 -4.94
N GLU A 16 -8.36 12.00 -3.71
CA GLU A 16 -9.45 12.80 -3.15
C GLU A 16 -9.32 14.30 -3.43
N PRO A 17 -8.24 15.01 -3.03
CA PRO A 17 -8.10 16.45 -3.29
C PRO A 17 -7.97 16.79 -4.78
N LEU A 18 -7.53 15.86 -5.61
CA LEU A 18 -7.39 16.08 -7.05
C LEU A 18 -8.72 16.00 -7.80
N VAL A 19 -9.64 15.16 -7.34
CA VAL A 19 -10.95 14.99 -7.98
C VAL A 19 -12.03 15.88 -7.39
N GLN A 20 -11.87 16.31 -6.15
CA GLN A 20 -12.86 17.12 -5.42
C GLN A 20 -13.37 18.35 -6.20
N PRO A 21 -12.51 19.18 -6.84
CA PRO A 21 -12.97 20.36 -7.57
C PRO A 21 -13.65 20.02 -8.91
N HIS A 22 -13.60 18.78 -9.37
CA HIS A 22 -14.00 18.40 -10.73
C HIS A 22 -15.17 17.43 -10.76
N SER A 23 -15.27 16.48 -9.82
CA SER A 23 -16.28 15.44 -9.85
C SER A 23 -16.73 15.01 -8.46
N ALA A 24 -17.95 15.40 -8.07
CA ALA A 24 -18.54 14.99 -6.81
C ALA A 24 -18.69 13.46 -6.72
N THR A 25 -18.98 12.77 -7.83
CA THR A 25 -19.09 11.31 -7.87
C THR A 25 -17.75 10.64 -7.58
N LEU A 26 -16.68 11.02 -8.28
CA LEU A 26 -15.36 10.45 -8.06
C LEU A 26 -14.81 10.81 -6.66
N TYR A 27 -15.10 12.02 -6.18
CA TYR A 27 -14.77 12.45 -4.83
C TYR A 27 -15.40 11.53 -3.78
N THR A 28 -16.71 11.27 -3.88
CA THR A 28 -17.43 10.36 -2.98
C THR A 28 -16.78 8.96 -3.00
N ARG A 29 -16.39 8.46 -4.19
CA ARG A 29 -15.68 7.17 -4.29
C ARG A 29 -14.36 7.14 -3.54
N CYS A 30 -13.60 8.23 -3.58
CA CYS A 30 -12.37 8.35 -2.81
C CYS A 30 -12.64 8.37 -1.30
N GLN A 31 -13.71 9.03 -0.86
CA GLN A 31 -14.08 9.12 0.55
C GLN A 31 -14.56 7.79 1.13
N ASP A 32 -15.34 7.02 0.37
CA ASP A 32 -15.87 5.72 0.77
C ASP A 32 -14.78 4.67 1.05
N ALA A 33 -13.62 4.80 0.41
CA ALA A 33 -12.51 3.89 0.62
C ALA A 33 -11.71 4.27 1.89
N VAL A 34 -11.67 3.35 2.85
CA VAL A 34 -10.91 3.53 4.08
C VAL A 34 -9.52 2.93 3.91
N MET A 35 -8.49 3.78 3.86
CA MET A 35 -7.10 3.34 3.83
C MET A 35 -6.52 3.34 5.24
N VAL A 36 -5.75 2.32 5.58
CA VAL A 36 -5.11 2.18 6.89
C VAL A 36 -3.58 2.17 6.79
N PRO A 37 -2.87 2.69 7.80
CA PRO A 37 -1.43 2.75 7.77
C PRO A 37 -0.77 1.42 8.08
N SER A 38 0.51 1.30 7.70
CA SER A 38 1.40 0.23 8.13
C SER A 38 2.80 0.78 8.39
N TRP A 39 3.29 0.58 9.59
CA TRP A 39 4.69 0.76 9.90
C TRP A 39 5.51 -0.41 9.35
N ALA A 40 6.60 -0.09 8.71
CA ALA A 40 7.58 -1.05 8.21
C ALA A 40 8.92 -0.83 8.92
N LEU A 41 9.53 -1.93 9.36
CA LEU A 41 10.90 -1.98 9.87
C LEU A 41 11.76 -2.77 8.87
N MET A 42 12.81 -2.14 8.40
CA MET A 42 13.87 -2.78 7.61
C MET A 42 15.09 -2.99 8.52
N VAL A 43 15.54 -4.23 8.58
CA VAL A 43 16.70 -4.64 9.39
C VAL A 43 17.80 -5.12 8.47
N TYR A 44 19.01 -4.65 8.72
CA TYR A 44 20.23 -5.09 8.03
C TYR A 44 21.17 -5.72 9.05
N ALA A 45 21.63 -6.93 8.76
CA ALA A 45 22.58 -7.65 9.59
C ALA A 45 23.82 -8.04 8.78
N ASN A 46 24.98 -8.11 9.45
CA ASN A 46 26.22 -8.51 8.80
C ASN A 46 26.28 -10.02 8.53
N GLU A 47 25.58 -10.80 9.33
CA GLU A 47 25.55 -12.25 9.27
C GLU A 47 24.11 -12.75 9.13
N ARG A 48 23.97 -13.95 8.56
CA ARG A 48 22.67 -14.59 8.40
C ARG A 48 22.04 -14.88 9.75
N LEU A 49 20.80 -14.39 9.94
CA LEU A 49 20.04 -14.68 11.14
C LEU A 49 19.65 -16.18 11.19
N PRO A 50 19.75 -16.83 12.36
CA PRO A 50 19.45 -18.26 12.52
C PRO A 50 17.93 -18.55 12.56
N LEU A 51 17.20 -17.93 11.65
CA LEU A 51 15.76 -18.16 11.49
C LEU A 51 15.54 -19.25 10.42
N ALA A 52 14.73 -20.24 10.75
CA ALA A 52 14.48 -21.41 9.92
C ALA A 52 13.56 -21.14 8.71
N PHE A 53 13.11 -19.90 8.53
CA PHE A 53 12.20 -19.49 7.47
C PHE A 53 12.72 -18.24 6.75
N ASP A 54 12.23 -18.02 5.54
CA ASP A 54 12.50 -16.80 4.76
C ASP A 54 11.32 -15.82 4.80
N ALA A 55 10.12 -16.28 5.15
CA ALA A 55 8.95 -15.43 5.36
C ALA A 55 7.95 -16.10 6.29
N ALA A 56 7.21 -15.32 7.07
CA ALA A 56 6.19 -15.81 7.97
C ALA A 56 5.09 -14.77 8.19
N PHE A 57 3.84 -15.25 8.26
CA PHE A 57 2.77 -14.52 8.91
C PHE A 57 2.88 -14.70 10.42
N ILE A 58 2.73 -13.61 11.16
CA ILE A 58 2.84 -13.59 12.61
C ILE A 58 1.44 -13.40 13.18
N ASN A 59 0.99 -14.35 14.00
CA ASN A 59 -0.38 -14.36 14.52
C ASN A 59 -0.53 -13.62 15.85
N GLN A 60 0.58 -13.20 16.48
CA GLN A 60 0.57 -12.54 17.78
C GLN A 60 1.66 -11.45 17.85
N GLY A 61 1.41 -10.39 18.62
CA GLY A 61 2.36 -9.31 18.82
C GLY A 61 2.18 -8.14 17.86
N MET A 62 3.21 -7.30 17.76
CA MET A 62 3.12 -6.06 16.99
C MET A 62 3.32 -6.21 15.48
N PHE A 63 3.88 -7.32 15.03
CA PHE A 63 4.10 -7.57 13.60
C PHE A 63 3.08 -8.58 13.05
N ILE A 64 2.67 -8.37 11.81
CA ILE A 64 1.81 -9.29 11.06
C ILE A 64 2.58 -10.10 10.03
N TRP A 65 3.69 -9.54 9.52
CA TRP A 65 4.49 -10.12 8.46
C TRP A 65 5.97 -9.88 8.69
N LEU A 66 6.76 -10.92 8.45
CA LEU A 66 8.21 -10.88 8.48
C LEU A 66 8.76 -11.59 7.23
N ALA A 67 9.70 -10.97 6.53
CA ALA A 67 10.31 -11.57 5.34
C ALA A 67 11.79 -11.23 5.22
N ARG A 68 12.59 -12.25 4.87
CA ARG A 68 14.00 -12.10 4.49
C ARG A 68 14.08 -11.56 3.07
N SER A 69 14.39 -10.28 2.94
CA SER A 69 14.49 -9.63 1.63
C SER A 69 15.67 -10.14 0.81
N SER A 70 16.74 -10.58 1.47
CA SER A 70 17.94 -11.14 0.84
C SER A 70 17.71 -12.54 0.23
N SER A 71 16.63 -13.26 0.57
CA SER A 71 16.30 -14.55 -0.05
C SER A 71 15.65 -14.42 -1.43
N LYS A 72 15.24 -13.22 -1.81
CA LYS A 72 14.60 -12.98 -3.11
C LYS A 72 15.60 -13.06 -4.25
N PRO A 73 15.20 -13.54 -5.44
CA PRO A 73 16.07 -13.61 -6.61
C PRO A 73 16.72 -12.26 -6.95
N GLN A 74 17.96 -12.30 -7.43
CA GLN A 74 18.72 -11.13 -7.89
C GLN A 74 18.99 -10.05 -6.82
N ARG A 75 18.91 -10.39 -5.53
CA ARG A 75 19.34 -9.50 -4.45
C ARG A 75 20.84 -9.60 -4.22
N GLN A 76 21.42 -8.46 -3.83
CA GLN A 76 22.83 -8.42 -3.43
C GLN A 76 23.06 -9.28 -2.19
N SER A 77 24.32 -9.73 -1.99
CA SER A 77 24.75 -10.42 -0.79
C SER A 77 24.54 -9.55 0.46
N GLY A 78 24.17 -10.17 1.54
CA GLY A 78 23.87 -9.52 2.82
C GLY A 78 22.63 -10.12 3.46
N GLU A 79 22.37 -9.74 4.70
CA GLU A 79 21.18 -10.18 5.42
C GLU A 79 20.26 -8.98 5.63
N ALA A 80 19.08 -9.02 5.00
CA ALA A 80 18.08 -7.96 5.09
C ALA A 80 16.71 -8.55 5.37
N TRP A 81 16.02 -7.99 6.35
CA TRP A 81 14.68 -8.36 6.75
C TRP A 81 13.72 -7.19 6.65
N LEU A 82 12.47 -7.48 6.33
CA LEU A 82 11.36 -6.54 6.35
C LEU A 82 10.30 -7.07 7.30
N ALA A 83 9.90 -6.27 8.27
CA ALA A 83 8.78 -6.53 9.14
C ALA A 83 7.69 -5.48 8.94
N HIS A 84 6.44 -5.90 8.82
CA HIS A 84 5.27 -5.02 8.79
C HIS A 84 4.54 -5.12 10.12
N ALA A 85 4.29 -3.98 10.75
CA ALA A 85 3.46 -3.93 11.95
C ALA A 85 1.99 -4.21 11.61
N THR A 86 1.25 -4.67 12.63
CA THR A 86 -0.21 -4.84 12.52
C THR A 86 -0.89 -3.50 12.26
N THR A 87 -2.10 -3.56 11.75
CA THR A 87 -2.92 -2.36 11.54
C THR A 87 -3.21 -1.64 12.86
N GLU A 88 -3.54 -2.40 13.92
CA GLU A 88 -3.84 -1.87 15.24
C GLU A 88 -2.64 -1.13 15.82
N TRP A 89 -1.45 -1.73 15.76
CA TRP A 89 -0.24 -1.08 16.24
C TRP A 89 0.08 0.17 15.41
N SER A 90 -0.07 0.08 14.10
CA SER A 90 0.22 1.18 13.20
C SER A 90 -0.70 2.38 13.39
N LEU A 91 -2.00 2.15 13.59
CA LEU A 91 -2.99 3.19 13.91
C LEU A 91 -2.70 3.86 15.26
N ALA A 92 -2.40 3.05 16.29
CA ALA A 92 -2.09 3.58 17.62
C ALA A 92 -0.81 4.45 17.64
N HIS A 93 0.11 4.23 16.69
CA HIS A 93 1.42 4.87 16.63
C HIS A 93 1.64 5.71 15.36
N GLU A 94 0.60 6.03 14.59
CA GLU A 94 0.75 6.81 13.34
C GLU A 94 1.23 8.24 13.54
N HIS A 95 1.07 8.77 14.75
CA HIS A 95 1.52 10.09 15.16
C HIS A 95 3.03 10.18 15.44
N LEU A 96 3.72 9.03 15.59
CA LEU A 96 5.14 8.99 15.89
C LEU A 96 5.98 9.40 14.67
N THR A 97 7.11 10.02 14.96
CA THR A 97 8.17 10.18 13.97
C THR A 97 8.91 8.85 13.74
N LYS A 98 9.69 8.75 12.67
CA LYS A 98 10.53 7.57 12.40
C LYS A 98 11.47 7.27 13.55
N ASP A 99 12.09 8.28 14.12
CA ASP A 99 13.04 8.14 15.23
C ASP A 99 12.39 7.67 16.53
N GLN A 100 11.13 8.09 16.76
CA GLN A 100 10.34 7.63 17.91
C GLN A 100 9.83 6.19 17.74
N ALA A 101 9.44 5.80 16.53
CA ALA A 101 8.98 4.45 16.24
C ALA A 101 10.12 3.41 16.17
N ALA A 102 11.32 3.83 15.77
CA ALA A 102 12.47 2.95 15.56
C ALA A 102 12.81 2.09 16.79
N PRO A 103 12.98 2.63 18.00
CA PRO A 103 13.31 1.82 19.18
C PRO A 103 12.19 0.83 19.55
N LEU A 104 10.92 1.20 19.36
CA LEU A 104 9.77 0.34 19.65
C LEU A 104 9.71 -0.85 18.68
N LEU A 105 9.86 -0.58 17.38
CA LEU A 105 9.87 -1.60 16.34
C LEU A 105 11.10 -2.51 16.47
N SER A 106 12.28 -1.95 16.83
CA SER A 106 13.50 -2.70 17.09
C SER A 106 13.33 -3.66 18.26
N ALA A 107 12.75 -3.20 19.37
CA ALA A 107 12.48 -4.04 20.53
C ALA A 107 11.48 -5.17 20.22
N GLY A 108 10.44 -4.88 19.43
CA GLY A 108 9.50 -5.89 18.97
C GLY A 108 10.14 -6.93 18.05
N PHE A 109 11.06 -6.52 17.18
CA PHE A 109 11.81 -7.44 16.33
C PHE A 109 12.74 -8.34 17.16
N GLU A 110 13.43 -7.77 18.14
CA GLU A 110 14.29 -8.52 19.08
C GLU A 110 13.45 -9.53 19.88
N ALA A 111 12.29 -9.13 20.40
CA ALA A 111 11.40 -10.04 21.13
C ALA A 111 10.90 -11.20 20.27
N LEU A 112 10.65 -10.96 18.96
CA LEU A 112 10.17 -11.98 18.04
C LEU A 112 11.27 -12.94 17.55
N THR A 113 12.49 -12.43 17.33
CA THR A 113 13.56 -13.17 16.63
C THR A 113 14.72 -13.57 17.52
N GLY A 114 14.83 -12.98 18.72
CA GLY A 114 16.01 -13.08 19.58
C GLY A 114 17.21 -12.27 19.08
N TYR A 115 17.08 -11.55 17.95
CA TYR A 115 18.17 -10.76 17.38
C TYR A 115 17.93 -9.27 17.64
N ARG A 116 18.88 -8.61 18.27
CA ARG A 116 18.89 -7.17 18.51
C ARG A 116 19.45 -6.43 17.29
N PRO A 117 18.62 -5.76 16.48
CA PRO A 117 19.11 -5.08 15.30
C PRO A 117 19.89 -3.83 15.65
N GLN A 118 21.00 -3.62 14.95
CA GLN A 118 21.85 -2.43 15.11
C GLN A 118 21.74 -1.47 13.93
N ASN A 119 21.42 -1.99 12.76
CA ASN A 119 21.23 -1.19 11.55
C ASN A 119 19.79 -1.37 11.07
N ILE A 120 18.99 -0.32 11.23
CA ILE A 120 17.56 -0.34 10.91
C ILE A 120 17.15 0.92 10.15
N GLN A 121 16.08 0.77 9.40
CA GLN A 121 15.30 1.88 8.84
C GLN A 121 13.82 1.64 9.13
N THR A 122 13.09 2.71 9.36
CA THR A 122 11.64 2.64 9.56
C THR A 122 10.92 3.51 8.54
N HIS A 123 9.73 3.07 8.15
CA HIS A 123 8.86 3.84 7.26
C HIS A 123 7.41 3.66 7.64
N LEU A 124 6.66 4.75 7.68
CA LEU A 124 5.21 4.72 7.82
C LEU A 124 4.58 4.86 6.44
N TRP A 125 3.95 3.81 5.97
CA TRP A 125 3.05 3.83 4.82
C TRP A 125 1.67 4.26 5.30
N ARG A 126 1.28 5.51 5.07
CA ARG A 126 0.01 6.06 5.59
C ARG A 126 -1.22 5.46 4.92
N PHE A 127 -1.09 5.06 3.67
CA PHE A 127 -2.16 4.47 2.84
C PHE A 127 -1.73 3.10 2.35
N ALA A 128 -1.33 2.25 3.30
CA ALA A 128 -0.66 0.98 3.00
C ALA A 128 -1.62 -0.13 2.61
N ARG A 129 -2.79 -0.13 3.22
CA ARG A 129 -3.73 -1.23 3.12
C ARG A 129 -5.14 -0.71 3.04
N LEU A 130 -6.02 -1.53 2.49
CA LEU A 130 -7.43 -1.26 2.43
C LEU A 130 -8.10 -1.76 3.71
N GLY A 131 -8.68 -0.87 4.49
CA GLY A 131 -9.52 -1.24 5.63
C GLY A 131 -10.96 -1.51 5.21
N HIS A 132 -11.43 -0.75 4.21
CA HIS A 132 -12.74 -0.94 3.60
C HIS A 132 -12.70 -0.46 2.15
N ALA A 133 -13.17 -1.30 1.22
CA ALA A 133 -13.25 -0.95 -0.19
C ALA A 133 -14.36 0.07 -0.45
N SER A 134 -14.13 0.96 -1.42
CA SER A 134 -15.22 1.75 -1.98
C SER A 134 -16.30 0.82 -2.55
N GLN A 135 -17.54 1.09 -2.22
CA GLN A 135 -18.66 0.32 -2.79
C GLN A 135 -18.75 0.58 -4.29
N HIS A 136 -19.20 -0.45 -5.02
CA HIS A 136 -19.29 -0.42 -6.48
C HIS A 136 -19.92 0.87 -7.03
N GLY A 137 -19.28 1.44 -8.02
CA GLY A 137 -19.75 2.64 -8.70
C GLY A 137 -18.82 3.06 -9.81
N GLN A 138 -19.27 4.04 -10.58
CA GLN A 138 -18.53 4.57 -11.70
C GLN A 138 -17.19 5.15 -11.23
N LEU A 139 -16.09 4.66 -11.81
CA LEU A 139 -14.73 5.12 -11.58
C LEU A 139 -14.16 5.91 -12.76
N PHE A 140 -14.97 6.11 -13.80
CA PHE A 140 -14.67 6.92 -14.96
C PHE A 140 -15.76 7.97 -15.18
N ASN A 141 -15.36 9.21 -15.33
CA ASN A 141 -16.21 10.30 -15.76
C ASN A 141 -15.91 10.61 -17.23
N PRO A 142 -16.79 10.24 -18.18
CA PRO A 142 -16.54 10.42 -19.61
C PRO A 142 -16.57 11.89 -20.04
N ASP A 143 -17.33 12.75 -19.37
CA ASP A 143 -17.42 14.17 -19.72
C ASP A 143 -16.11 14.90 -19.36
N LEU A 144 -15.47 14.48 -18.28
CA LEU A 144 -14.18 15.04 -17.84
C LEU A 144 -12.97 14.25 -18.37
N GLN A 145 -13.22 13.10 -18.99
CA GLN A 145 -12.15 12.16 -19.37
C GLN A 145 -11.21 11.84 -18.19
N LEU A 146 -11.80 11.61 -17.01
CA LEU A 146 -11.09 11.42 -15.74
C LEU A 146 -11.47 10.08 -15.12
N GLY A 147 -10.48 9.24 -14.83
CA GLY A 147 -10.67 7.92 -14.25
C GLY A 147 -9.83 7.64 -13.02
N LEU A 148 -10.33 6.72 -12.17
CA LEU A 148 -9.69 6.24 -10.96
C LEU A 148 -9.49 4.73 -11.04
N CYS A 149 -8.33 4.23 -10.61
CA CYS A 149 -8.10 2.80 -10.43
C CYS A 149 -7.12 2.54 -9.27
N GLY A 150 -7.11 1.32 -8.79
CA GLY A 150 -6.25 0.88 -7.70
C GLY A 150 -6.88 -0.29 -6.94
N ASP A 151 -6.12 -0.90 -6.02
CA ASP A 151 -6.59 -1.98 -5.16
C ASP A 151 -7.78 -1.58 -4.28
N TRP A 152 -7.85 -0.31 -3.90
CA TRP A 152 -8.90 0.25 -3.05
C TRP A 152 -10.29 0.32 -3.73
N THR A 153 -10.35 0.10 -5.03
CA THR A 153 -11.61 0.15 -5.80
C THR A 153 -12.32 -1.22 -5.87
N ASN A 154 -11.65 -2.30 -5.49
CA ASN A 154 -12.17 -3.66 -5.62
C ASN A 154 -11.70 -4.55 -4.45
N THR A 155 -10.51 -5.11 -4.53
CA THR A 155 -9.94 -6.02 -3.54
C THR A 155 -8.52 -5.63 -3.20
N GLU A 156 -8.21 -5.68 -1.91
CA GLU A 156 -6.86 -5.44 -1.41
C GLU A 156 -5.90 -6.52 -1.94
N LYS A 157 -5.30 -6.33 -3.08
CA LYS A 157 -4.22 -7.18 -3.61
C LYS A 157 -3.68 -6.57 -4.90
N VAL A 158 -2.49 -6.99 -5.30
CA VAL A 158 -1.90 -6.64 -6.61
C VAL A 158 -2.84 -7.00 -7.77
N GLU A 159 -3.49 -8.17 -7.68
CA GLU A 159 -4.49 -8.60 -8.66
C GLU A 159 -5.69 -7.65 -8.72
N GLY A 160 -6.20 -7.19 -7.57
CA GLY A 160 -7.28 -6.22 -7.51
C GLY A 160 -6.93 -4.90 -8.17
N ALA A 161 -5.72 -4.40 -7.95
CA ALA A 161 -5.21 -3.21 -8.62
C ALA A 161 -5.15 -3.39 -10.14
N TRP A 162 -4.65 -4.53 -10.62
CA TRP A 162 -4.56 -4.85 -12.05
C TRP A 162 -5.95 -4.96 -12.70
N LEU A 163 -6.87 -5.70 -12.08
CA LEU A 163 -8.26 -5.85 -12.56
C LEU A 163 -8.98 -4.51 -12.62
N SER A 164 -8.76 -3.65 -11.63
CA SER A 164 -9.32 -2.30 -11.60
C SER A 164 -8.83 -1.45 -12.78
N GLY A 165 -7.52 -1.49 -13.06
CA GLY A 165 -6.94 -0.79 -14.21
C GLY A 165 -7.46 -1.33 -15.54
N GLN A 166 -7.61 -2.65 -15.66
CA GLN A 166 -8.17 -3.29 -16.86
C GLN A 166 -9.63 -2.89 -17.11
N ALA A 167 -10.45 -2.90 -16.07
CA ALA A 167 -11.86 -2.48 -16.16
C ALA A 167 -11.97 -1.02 -16.58
N LEU A 168 -11.18 -0.13 -15.96
CA LEU A 168 -11.15 1.28 -16.32
C LEU A 168 -10.74 1.50 -17.78
N ALA A 169 -9.70 0.78 -18.26
CA ALA A 169 -9.29 0.86 -19.67
C ALA A 169 -10.41 0.47 -20.64
N GLN A 170 -11.16 -0.58 -20.31
CA GLN A 170 -12.31 -0.99 -21.12
C GLN A 170 -13.42 0.09 -21.16
N ASP A 171 -13.68 0.75 -20.04
CA ASP A 171 -14.67 1.84 -19.98
C ASP A 171 -14.22 3.05 -20.82
N ILE A 172 -12.93 3.40 -20.76
CA ILE A 172 -12.35 4.46 -21.59
C ILE A 172 -12.47 4.12 -23.08
N PHE A 173 -12.10 2.91 -23.52
CA PHE A 173 -12.19 2.51 -24.91
C PHE A 173 -13.61 2.55 -25.45
N ARG A 174 -14.61 2.13 -24.67
CA ARG A 174 -16.04 2.21 -25.08
C ARG A 174 -16.49 3.64 -25.38
N THR A 175 -15.97 4.64 -24.66
CA THR A 175 -16.33 6.04 -24.93
C THR A 175 -15.74 6.55 -26.23
N PHE A 176 -14.54 6.13 -26.60
CA PHE A 176 -13.94 6.51 -27.89
C PHE A 176 -14.64 5.85 -29.07
N ASP A 177 -15.06 4.59 -28.95
CA ASP A 177 -15.79 3.87 -30.03
C ASP A 177 -17.17 4.49 -30.29
N THR A 178 -17.85 5.03 -29.28
CA THR A 178 -19.17 5.68 -29.44
C THR A 178 -19.09 7.09 -30.03
N THR A 179 -17.94 7.74 -30.00
CA THR A 179 -17.75 9.07 -30.61
C THR A 179 -17.31 9.03 -32.06
N SER A 180 -17.03 7.83 -32.62
CA SER A 180 -16.58 7.62 -34.00
C SER A 180 -17.72 7.24 -34.97
N THR A 181 -18.97 7.24 -34.53
CA THR A 181 -20.18 7.01 -35.31
C THR A 181 -21.03 8.27 -35.42
#